data_bf61eb199b26f932e4d3dca454febf11
#
_entry.id   bf61eb199b26f932e4d3dca454febf11
#
_cell.length_a   1.000
_cell.length_b   1.000
_cell.length_c   1.000
_cell.angle_alpha   90.00
_cell.angle_beta   90.00
_cell.angle_gamma   90.00
#
_symmetry.space_group_name_H-M   'P 1'
#
loop_
_entity.id
_entity.type
_entity.pdbx_description
1 polymer ?
#
loop_
_entity_poly.entity_id
_entity_poly.type
_entity_poly.pdbx_seq_one_letter_code
_entity_poly.pdbx_strand_id
1 'polypeptide(L)'
;MAELMADIDMRELEAFFYVVKEGSFSRAAQALYLTQPTVSAHVASLERKLKVQLLVRTTKEVFLSDAGKLLYDYAEQILNLRAEAVRAVESFAREMRGTIRVAASTIPGQYYLPKLIQGFRSVYPDVNFSLETLDSGEVVERVTARKVDLGFTGTMIPSGKCAYEVFAEDRLVVITPNTPRYRAYLSTGFPIRQLTKETFIRREEGSGTRIETENFLREMGVDVDKITTAVEVRSTESI
;
A
#
# COMPACT_ATOMS: atom_id res chain seq x y z
N MET A 1 -21.33 17.67 38.74
CA MET A 1 -20.37 17.74 37.63
C MET A 1 -20.61 16.54 36.66
N ALA A 2 -21.69 16.60 35.94
CA ALA A 2 -22.00 15.66 34.83
C ALA A 2 -22.52 16.53 33.67
N GLU A 3 -21.63 17.41 33.19
CA GLU A 3 -21.98 18.37 32.14
C GLU A 3 -21.14 18.04 30.91
N LEU A 4 -21.85 17.71 29.86
CA LEU A 4 -21.43 17.72 28.46
C LEU A 4 -20.24 16.82 28.07
N MET A 5 -20.45 15.54 28.09
CA MET A 5 -19.99 14.81 26.92
C MET A 5 -21.06 15.03 25.83
N ALA A 6 -20.76 15.80 24.78
CA ALA A 6 -21.62 15.85 23.61
C ALA A 6 -21.83 14.40 23.15
N ASP A 7 -23.08 13.96 23.17
CA ASP A 7 -23.43 12.59 22.76
C ASP A 7 -23.27 12.45 21.24
N ILE A 8 -22.05 12.16 20.83
CA ILE A 8 -21.69 11.99 19.43
C ILE A 8 -22.08 10.59 18.99
N ASP A 9 -23.05 10.49 18.08
CA ASP A 9 -23.38 9.22 17.45
C ASP A 9 -22.26 8.80 16.48
N MET A 10 -21.91 7.53 16.49
CA MET A 10 -20.90 6.97 15.57
C MET A 10 -21.29 7.14 14.11
N ARG A 11 -22.56 7.13 13.78
CA ARG A 11 -23.04 7.36 12.40
C ARG A 11 -22.80 8.81 11.94
N GLU A 12 -22.92 9.75 12.86
CA GLU A 12 -22.63 11.16 12.60
C GLU A 12 -21.13 11.35 12.36
N LEU A 13 -20.30 10.69 13.15
CA LEU A 13 -18.84 10.71 13.01
C LEU A 13 -18.39 10.04 11.70
N GLU A 14 -18.95 8.89 11.36
CA GLU A 14 -18.71 8.21 10.09
C GLU A 14 -19.13 9.08 8.90
N ALA A 15 -20.28 9.68 8.94
CA ALA A 15 -20.76 10.57 7.88
C ALA A 15 -19.81 11.75 7.66
N PHE A 16 -19.38 12.41 8.73
CA PHE A 16 -18.40 13.49 8.66
C PHE A 16 -17.07 12.99 8.06
N PHE A 17 -16.50 11.90 8.57
CA PHE A 17 -15.24 11.34 8.10
C PHE A 17 -15.29 11.02 6.60
N TYR A 18 -16.32 10.33 6.13
CA TYR A 18 -16.44 9.96 4.73
C TYR A 18 -16.71 11.15 3.82
N VAL A 19 -17.43 12.19 4.27
CA VAL A 19 -17.61 13.42 3.49
C VAL A 19 -16.27 14.11 3.24
N VAL A 20 -15.40 14.14 4.22
CA VAL A 20 -14.05 14.71 4.08
C VAL A 20 -13.18 13.82 3.19
N LYS A 21 -13.13 12.54 3.47
CA LYS A 21 -12.33 11.56 2.73
C LYS A 21 -12.67 11.53 1.24
N GLU A 22 -13.95 11.55 0.92
CA GLU A 22 -14.44 11.51 -0.46
C GLU A 22 -14.50 12.92 -1.10
N GLY A 23 -14.36 13.99 -0.30
CA GLY A 23 -14.50 15.37 -0.76
C GLY A 23 -15.90 15.69 -1.32
N SER A 24 -16.92 14.86 -1.03
CA SER A 24 -18.25 14.97 -1.61
C SER A 24 -19.30 14.26 -0.77
N PHE A 25 -20.41 14.94 -0.47
CA PHE A 25 -21.58 14.35 0.21
C PHE A 25 -22.21 13.20 -0.58
N SER A 26 -22.25 13.30 -1.91
CA SER A 26 -22.83 12.25 -2.76
C SER A 26 -21.95 11.00 -2.80
N ARG A 27 -20.62 11.15 -2.90
CA ARG A 27 -19.70 10.01 -2.85
C ARG A 27 -19.67 9.38 -1.47
N ALA A 28 -19.66 10.17 -0.41
CA ALA A 28 -19.79 9.66 0.96
C ALA A 28 -21.09 8.87 1.17
N ALA A 29 -22.18 9.33 0.62
CA ALA A 29 -23.46 8.62 0.69
C ALA A 29 -23.39 7.26 -0.02
N GLN A 30 -22.76 7.17 -1.18
CA GLN A 30 -22.53 5.90 -1.87
C GLN A 30 -21.63 4.97 -1.06
N ALA A 31 -20.52 5.47 -0.51
CA ALA A 31 -19.60 4.69 0.31
C ALA A 31 -20.25 4.13 1.59
N LEU A 32 -21.21 4.86 2.16
CA LEU A 32 -21.95 4.47 3.38
C LEU A 32 -23.27 3.72 3.09
N TYR A 33 -23.62 3.49 1.83
CA TYR A 33 -24.92 2.93 1.42
C TYR A 33 -26.11 3.71 1.96
N LEU A 34 -25.98 5.05 2.01
CA LEU A 34 -27.00 5.99 2.48
C LEU A 34 -27.45 6.94 1.37
N THR A 35 -28.50 7.73 1.65
CA THR A 35 -28.87 8.84 0.76
C THR A 35 -28.07 10.10 1.13
N GLN A 36 -27.81 10.96 0.15
CA GLN A 36 -27.09 12.22 0.37
C GLN A 36 -27.79 13.13 1.41
N PRO A 37 -29.14 13.28 1.44
CA PRO A 37 -29.81 14.00 2.51
C PRO A 37 -29.56 13.43 3.90
N THR A 38 -29.48 12.09 4.04
CA THR A 38 -29.16 11.42 5.31
C THR A 38 -27.77 11.78 5.80
N VAL A 39 -26.77 11.68 4.93
CA VAL A 39 -25.39 12.05 5.26
C VAL A 39 -25.30 13.53 5.64
N SER A 40 -26.00 14.42 4.92
CA SER A 40 -26.07 15.84 5.23
C SER A 40 -26.71 16.10 6.59
N ALA A 41 -27.78 15.37 6.94
CA ALA A 41 -28.44 15.47 8.23
C ALA A 41 -27.53 15.01 9.39
N HIS A 42 -26.78 13.91 9.20
CA HIS A 42 -25.82 13.41 10.19
C HIS A 42 -24.72 14.45 10.48
N VAL A 43 -24.11 15.02 9.43
CA VAL A 43 -23.08 16.05 9.60
C VAL A 43 -23.65 17.30 10.28
N ALA A 44 -24.82 17.78 9.86
CA ALA A 44 -25.47 18.94 10.49
C ALA A 44 -25.86 18.67 11.95
N SER A 45 -26.23 17.45 12.30
CA SER A 45 -26.50 17.04 13.70
C SER A 45 -25.23 17.08 14.53
N LEU A 46 -24.11 16.56 14.00
CA LEU A 46 -22.81 16.59 14.66
C LEU A 46 -22.35 18.03 14.94
N GLU A 47 -22.40 18.90 13.92
CA GLU A 47 -22.05 20.33 14.06
C GLU A 47 -22.90 21.03 15.13
N ARG A 48 -24.20 20.73 15.19
CA ARG A 48 -25.13 21.29 16.18
C ARG A 48 -24.79 20.83 17.58
N LYS A 49 -24.47 19.52 17.76
CA LYS A 49 -24.10 18.95 19.07
C LYS A 49 -22.79 19.54 19.58
N LEU A 50 -21.83 19.70 18.69
CA LEU A 50 -20.52 20.30 19.00
C LEU A 50 -20.56 21.83 19.07
N LYS A 51 -21.66 22.46 18.62
CA LYS A 51 -21.82 23.92 18.54
C LYS A 51 -20.71 24.61 17.74
N VAL A 52 -20.19 23.92 16.74
CA VAL A 52 -19.09 24.41 15.90
C VAL A 52 -19.29 23.92 14.47
N GLN A 53 -18.89 24.73 13.50
CA GLN A 53 -18.91 24.37 12.11
C GLN A 53 -17.64 23.55 11.78
N LEU A 54 -17.82 22.35 11.25
CA LEU A 54 -16.73 21.45 10.89
C LEU A 54 -16.36 21.57 9.42
N LEU A 55 -17.37 21.82 8.57
CA LEU A 55 -17.22 21.91 7.13
C LEU A 55 -17.58 23.31 6.62
N VAL A 56 -16.71 23.84 5.76
CA VAL A 56 -17.00 25.05 4.97
C VAL A 56 -17.46 24.58 3.59
N ARG A 57 -18.72 24.86 3.26
CA ARG A 57 -19.34 24.43 1.99
C ARG A 57 -19.18 25.53 0.95
N THR A 58 -18.59 25.19 -0.17
CA THR A 58 -18.70 26.00 -1.39
C THR A 58 -19.62 25.25 -2.38
N THR A 59 -20.01 25.92 -3.45
CA THR A 59 -20.87 25.33 -4.49
C THR A 59 -20.25 24.14 -5.21
N LYS A 60 -18.93 23.92 -5.08
CA LYS A 60 -18.19 22.88 -5.82
C LYS A 60 -17.40 21.93 -4.92
N GLU A 61 -17.00 22.36 -3.72
CA GLU A 61 -16.05 21.61 -2.90
C GLU A 61 -16.40 21.69 -1.40
N VAL A 62 -15.92 20.73 -0.66
CA VAL A 62 -16.04 20.64 0.80
C VAL A 62 -14.65 20.87 1.39
N PHE A 63 -14.52 21.88 2.25
CA PHE A 63 -13.30 22.16 2.99
C PHE A 63 -13.50 21.95 4.49
N LEU A 64 -12.44 21.58 5.18
CA LEU A 64 -12.43 21.51 6.64
C LEU A 64 -12.26 22.90 7.25
N SER A 65 -13.03 23.21 8.28
CA SER A 65 -12.67 24.27 9.24
C SER A 65 -11.50 23.81 10.10
N ASP A 66 -10.94 24.69 10.92
CA ASP A 66 -9.86 24.30 11.86
C ASP A 66 -10.38 23.30 12.91
N ALA A 67 -11.62 23.47 13.39
CA ALA A 67 -12.28 22.48 14.24
C ALA A 67 -12.53 21.15 13.48
N GLY A 68 -12.86 21.23 12.20
CA GLY A 68 -13.03 20.07 11.34
C GLY A 68 -11.74 19.27 11.16
N LYS A 69 -10.59 19.95 10.95
CA LYS A 69 -9.28 19.28 10.87
C LYS A 69 -8.98 18.51 12.16
N LEU A 70 -9.15 19.18 13.29
CA LEU A 70 -8.92 18.54 14.60
C LEU A 70 -9.83 17.31 14.79
N LEU A 71 -11.13 17.44 14.48
CA LEU A 71 -12.05 16.31 14.62
C LEU A 71 -11.76 15.19 13.62
N TYR A 72 -11.29 15.51 12.42
CA TYR A 72 -11.00 14.49 11.40
C TYR A 72 -9.93 13.50 11.85
N ASP A 73 -8.85 14.00 12.45
CA ASP A 73 -7.76 13.17 12.97
C ASP A 73 -8.24 12.25 14.11
N TYR A 74 -9.11 12.77 15.00
CA TYR A 74 -9.72 11.94 16.05
C TYR A 74 -10.78 10.98 15.51
N ALA A 75 -11.57 11.39 14.52
CA ALA A 75 -12.57 10.53 13.88
C ALA A 75 -11.91 9.30 13.23
N GLU A 76 -10.81 9.50 12.53
CA GLU A 76 -10.04 8.40 11.95
C GLU A 76 -9.57 7.41 13.02
N GLN A 77 -8.99 7.91 14.11
CA GLN A 77 -8.53 7.07 15.22
C GLN A 77 -9.67 6.30 15.88
N ILE A 78 -10.80 6.95 16.17
CA ILE A 78 -11.97 6.32 16.80
C ILE A 78 -12.55 5.23 15.89
N LEU A 79 -12.71 5.49 14.59
CA LEU A 79 -13.25 4.54 13.64
C LEU A 79 -12.32 3.34 13.47
N ASN A 80 -11.02 3.56 13.42
CA ASN A 80 -10.01 2.51 13.37
C ASN A 80 -10.03 1.66 14.64
N LEU A 81 -10.07 2.28 15.82
CA LEU A 81 -10.12 1.57 17.11
C LEU A 81 -11.41 0.74 17.25
N ARG A 82 -12.56 1.28 16.80
CA ARG A 82 -13.81 0.51 16.74
C ARG A 82 -13.69 -0.72 15.86
N ALA A 83 -13.12 -0.55 14.65
CA ALA A 83 -12.92 -1.68 13.74
C ALA A 83 -11.95 -2.72 14.32
N GLU A 84 -10.92 -2.28 15.04
CA GLU A 84 -9.99 -3.15 15.75
C GLU A 84 -10.68 -3.92 16.88
N ALA A 85 -11.49 -3.25 17.70
CA ALA A 85 -12.24 -3.90 18.77
C ALA A 85 -13.20 -4.97 18.26
N VAL A 86 -13.92 -4.69 17.16
CA VAL A 86 -14.81 -5.67 16.52
C VAL A 86 -14.02 -6.89 16.05
N ARG A 87 -12.91 -6.66 15.32
CA ARG A 87 -12.03 -7.74 14.87
C ARG A 87 -11.46 -8.56 16.03
N ALA A 88 -11.05 -7.92 17.11
CA ALA A 88 -10.53 -8.60 18.29
C ALA A 88 -11.57 -9.55 18.91
N VAL A 89 -12.82 -9.09 19.04
CA VAL A 89 -13.93 -9.93 19.54
C VAL A 89 -14.26 -11.08 18.57
N GLU A 90 -14.32 -10.79 17.27
CA GLU A 90 -14.54 -11.82 16.25
C GLU A 90 -13.41 -12.85 16.21
N SER A 91 -12.15 -12.43 16.40
CA SER A 91 -11.00 -13.34 16.46
C SER A 91 -11.02 -14.21 17.71
N PHE A 92 -11.42 -13.67 18.86
CA PHE A 92 -11.61 -14.43 20.09
C PHE A 92 -12.65 -15.53 19.91
N ALA A 93 -13.71 -15.28 19.14
CA ALA A 93 -14.75 -16.26 18.83
C ALA A 93 -14.29 -17.35 17.84
N ARG A 94 -13.19 -17.14 17.07
CA ARG A 94 -12.73 -18.04 16.01
C ARG A 94 -11.39 -18.72 16.26
N GLU A 95 -10.81 -18.67 17.43
CA GLU A 95 -9.52 -19.32 17.75
C GLU A 95 -8.54 -19.37 16.54
N MET A 96 -8.29 -18.22 15.90
CA MET A 96 -7.31 -18.19 14.81
C MET A 96 -5.92 -18.42 15.37
N ARG A 97 -5.39 -19.61 15.14
CA ARG A 97 -4.04 -20.03 15.53
C ARG A 97 -3.43 -20.91 14.44
N GLY A 98 -2.14 -20.89 14.33
CA GLY A 98 -1.42 -21.69 13.36
C GLY A 98 -0.23 -20.96 12.76
N THR A 99 0.31 -21.49 11.68
CA THR A 99 1.45 -20.90 10.97
C THR A 99 1.06 -20.65 9.51
N ILE A 100 1.18 -19.41 9.06
CA ILE A 100 1.08 -19.02 7.64
C ILE A 100 2.48 -19.08 7.04
N ARG A 101 2.65 -19.92 6.03
CA ARG A 101 3.91 -20.05 5.30
C ARG A 101 3.90 -19.09 4.12
N VAL A 102 4.88 -18.22 4.08
CA VAL A 102 4.98 -17.14 3.09
C VAL A 102 6.31 -17.25 2.36
N ALA A 103 6.28 -17.18 1.05
CA ALA A 103 7.46 -16.92 0.24
C ALA A 103 7.39 -15.51 -0.33
N ALA A 104 8.49 -14.79 -0.33
CA ALA A 104 8.52 -13.42 -0.83
C ALA A 104 9.78 -13.12 -1.61
N SER A 105 9.66 -12.35 -2.69
CA SER A 105 10.84 -11.79 -3.34
C SER A 105 11.44 -10.65 -2.49
N THR A 106 12.64 -10.24 -2.82
CA THR A 106 13.48 -9.35 -1.99
C THR A 106 12.73 -8.11 -1.50
N ILE A 107 12.13 -7.33 -2.40
CA ILE A 107 11.47 -6.06 -2.02
C ILE A 107 10.25 -6.28 -1.12
N PRO A 108 9.25 -7.12 -1.49
CA PRO A 108 8.15 -7.43 -0.59
C PRO A 108 8.63 -7.99 0.76
N GLY A 109 9.59 -8.93 0.76
CA GLY A 109 10.07 -9.61 1.95
C GLY A 109 10.76 -8.67 2.93
N GLN A 110 11.55 -7.73 2.44
CA GLN A 110 12.36 -6.86 3.29
C GLN A 110 11.64 -5.58 3.72
N TYR A 111 10.81 -4.99 2.85
CA TYR A 111 10.30 -3.64 3.09
C TYR A 111 8.80 -3.60 3.42
N TYR A 112 8.00 -4.52 2.91
CA TYR A 112 6.56 -4.52 3.10
C TYR A 112 6.08 -5.52 4.16
N LEU A 113 6.48 -6.78 4.02
CA LEU A 113 5.98 -7.87 4.89
C LEU A 113 6.27 -7.69 6.37
N PRO A 114 7.42 -7.17 6.83
CA PRO A 114 7.65 -6.98 8.26
C PRO A 114 6.57 -6.11 8.93
N LYS A 115 6.17 -5.01 8.28
CA LYS A 115 5.11 -4.12 8.78
C LYS A 115 3.74 -4.77 8.72
N LEU A 116 3.44 -5.48 7.62
CA LEU A 116 2.17 -6.19 7.47
C LEU A 116 2.02 -7.30 8.51
N ILE A 117 3.07 -8.10 8.73
CA ILE A 117 3.09 -9.16 9.73
C ILE A 117 2.93 -8.58 11.14
N GLN A 118 3.61 -7.48 11.45
CA GLN A 118 3.46 -6.79 12.73
C GLN A 118 2.01 -6.34 12.96
N GLY A 119 1.40 -5.69 11.98
CA GLY A 119 0.01 -5.25 12.05
C GLY A 119 -0.97 -6.42 12.16
N PHE A 120 -0.74 -7.51 11.44
CA PHE A 120 -1.56 -8.71 11.52
C PHE A 120 -1.48 -9.39 12.89
N ARG A 121 -0.27 -9.53 13.43
CA ARG A 121 -0.04 -10.14 14.76
C ARG A 121 -0.57 -9.31 15.92
N SER A 122 -0.73 -8.00 15.77
CA SER A 122 -1.40 -7.18 16.80
C SER A 122 -2.89 -7.52 16.95
N VAL A 123 -3.51 -8.09 15.91
CA VAL A 123 -4.92 -8.52 15.90
C VAL A 123 -5.05 -10.02 16.15
N TYR A 124 -4.10 -10.83 15.66
CA TYR A 124 -4.09 -12.29 15.74
C TYR A 124 -2.77 -12.79 16.34
N PRO A 125 -2.55 -12.65 17.65
CA PRO A 125 -1.25 -12.92 18.30
C PRO A 125 -0.82 -14.39 18.21
N ASP A 126 -1.76 -15.32 18.12
CA ASP A 126 -1.52 -16.76 18.05
C ASP A 126 -1.21 -17.27 16.64
N VAL A 127 -1.24 -16.36 15.63
CA VAL A 127 -0.81 -16.70 14.28
C VAL A 127 0.69 -16.44 14.14
N ASN A 128 1.41 -17.48 13.76
CA ASN A 128 2.82 -17.40 13.42
C ASN A 128 3.01 -17.27 11.90
N PHE A 129 4.15 -16.73 11.52
CA PHE A 129 4.56 -16.64 10.12
C PHE A 129 5.89 -17.33 9.93
N SER A 130 5.99 -18.12 8.86
CA SER A 130 7.26 -18.63 8.35
C SER A 130 7.52 -17.94 7.02
N LEU A 131 8.56 -17.11 6.94
CA LEU A 131 8.87 -16.30 5.77
C LEU A 131 10.16 -16.82 5.13
N GLU A 132 10.08 -17.18 3.84
CA GLU A 132 11.23 -17.48 2.99
C GLU A 132 11.45 -16.31 2.03
N THR A 133 12.70 -15.85 1.89
CA THR A 133 13.04 -14.84 0.86
C THR A 133 13.74 -15.53 -0.31
N LEU A 134 13.17 -15.37 -1.50
CA LEU A 134 13.56 -16.07 -2.73
C LEU A 134 13.58 -15.08 -3.91
N ASP A 135 13.83 -15.52 -5.13
CA ASP A 135 13.49 -14.73 -6.31
C ASP A 135 12.01 -14.89 -6.69
N SER A 136 11.52 -14.03 -7.60
CA SER A 136 10.09 -14.04 -7.94
C SER A 136 9.65 -15.32 -8.67
N GLY A 137 10.54 -15.94 -9.42
CA GLY A 137 10.28 -17.24 -10.10
C GLY A 137 10.13 -18.36 -9.08
N GLU A 138 11.08 -18.46 -8.16
CA GLU A 138 11.05 -19.45 -7.07
C GLU A 138 9.82 -19.28 -6.17
N VAL A 139 9.40 -18.03 -5.89
CA VAL A 139 8.16 -17.77 -5.13
C VAL A 139 6.96 -18.39 -5.83
N VAL A 140 6.80 -18.18 -7.14
CA VAL A 140 5.69 -18.76 -7.92
C VAL A 140 5.74 -20.28 -7.92
N GLU A 141 6.93 -20.87 -8.01
CA GLU A 141 7.11 -22.32 -7.90
C GLU A 141 6.69 -22.86 -6.54
N ARG A 142 7.05 -22.17 -5.44
CA ARG A 142 6.66 -22.56 -4.08
C ARG A 142 5.13 -22.55 -3.89
N VAL A 143 4.46 -21.51 -4.40
CA VAL A 143 2.99 -21.38 -4.35
C VAL A 143 2.33 -22.48 -5.19
N THR A 144 2.77 -22.67 -6.43
CA THR A 144 2.18 -23.68 -7.33
C THR A 144 2.39 -25.12 -6.83
N ALA A 145 3.51 -25.37 -6.16
CA ALA A 145 3.81 -26.64 -5.50
C ALA A 145 3.14 -26.78 -4.12
N ARG A 146 2.33 -25.81 -3.68
CA ARG A 146 1.67 -25.77 -2.36
C ARG A 146 2.64 -25.93 -1.17
N LYS A 147 3.89 -25.51 -1.34
CA LYS A 147 4.89 -25.50 -0.28
C LYS A 147 4.71 -24.33 0.68
N VAL A 148 4.10 -23.26 0.21
CA VAL A 148 3.71 -22.08 0.97
C VAL A 148 2.24 -21.75 0.72
N ASP A 149 1.66 -21.00 1.63
CA ASP A 149 0.24 -20.62 1.60
C ASP A 149 0.02 -19.33 0.78
N LEU A 150 1.01 -18.43 0.80
CA LEU A 150 1.00 -17.16 0.07
C LEU A 150 2.37 -16.88 -0.53
N GLY A 151 2.38 -16.20 -1.68
CA GLY A 151 3.57 -15.67 -2.33
C GLY A 151 3.47 -14.17 -2.57
N PHE A 152 4.57 -13.46 -2.40
CA PHE A 152 4.68 -12.03 -2.69
C PHE A 152 5.82 -11.79 -3.68
N THR A 153 5.50 -11.24 -4.84
CA THR A 153 6.48 -11.01 -5.91
C THR A 153 6.54 -9.54 -6.28
N GLY A 154 7.69 -9.07 -6.73
CA GLY A 154 7.86 -7.72 -7.27
C GLY A 154 7.38 -7.56 -8.71
N THR A 155 7.00 -8.66 -9.37
CA THR A 155 6.48 -8.67 -10.74
C THR A 155 5.47 -9.80 -10.91
N MET A 156 4.58 -9.66 -11.87
CA MET A 156 3.63 -10.71 -12.24
C MET A 156 4.29 -11.68 -13.25
N ILE A 157 4.54 -12.91 -12.80
CA ILE A 157 5.03 -13.98 -13.68
C ILE A 157 3.83 -14.79 -14.15
N PRO A 158 3.53 -14.82 -15.45
CA PRO A 158 2.38 -15.55 -15.97
C PRO A 158 2.39 -17.02 -15.53
N SER A 159 1.37 -17.42 -14.81
CA SER A 159 1.17 -18.79 -14.36
C SER A 159 -0.32 -19.10 -14.36
N GLY A 160 -0.74 -20.11 -15.13
CA GLY A 160 -2.14 -20.55 -15.14
C GLY A 160 -2.63 -21.17 -13.83
N LYS A 161 -1.77 -21.22 -12.79
CA LYS A 161 -2.06 -21.84 -11.50
C LYS A 161 -2.10 -20.85 -10.33
N CYS A 162 -1.76 -19.58 -10.56
CA CYS A 162 -1.76 -18.53 -9.53
C CYS A 162 -2.72 -17.43 -9.93
N ALA A 163 -3.47 -16.91 -8.95
CA ALA A 163 -4.13 -15.63 -9.02
C ALA A 163 -3.22 -14.55 -8.42
N TYR A 164 -3.22 -13.37 -9.01
CA TYR A 164 -2.43 -12.24 -8.55
C TYR A 164 -3.34 -11.10 -8.13
N GLU A 165 -2.96 -10.43 -7.05
CA GLU A 165 -3.58 -9.21 -6.57
C GLU A 165 -2.49 -8.17 -6.30
N VAL A 166 -2.65 -6.96 -6.84
CA VAL A 166 -1.71 -5.85 -6.60
C VAL A 166 -1.99 -5.28 -5.23
N PHE A 167 -0.99 -5.24 -4.36
CA PHE A 167 -1.12 -4.71 -2.99
C PHE A 167 -0.28 -3.45 -2.74
N ALA A 168 0.73 -3.20 -3.59
CA ALA A 168 1.58 -2.01 -3.52
C ALA A 168 2.16 -1.71 -4.89
N GLU A 169 2.55 -0.46 -5.10
CA GLU A 169 3.27 -0.01 -6.29
C GLU A 169 4.67 0.46 -5.90
N ASP A 170 5.63 0.22 -6.76
CA ASP A 170 7.02 0.66 -6.61
C ASP A 170 7.54 1.24 -7.93
N ARG A 171 8.65 1.95 -7.86
CA ARG A 171 9.24 2.57 -9.02
C ARG A 171 10.73 2.23 -9.12
N LEU A 172 11.10 1.61 -10.22
CA LEU A 172 12.51 1.38 -10.55
C LEU A 172 13.19 2.68 -10.96
N VAL A 173 14.40 2.87 -10.49
CA VAL A 173 15.26 3.99 -10.84
C VAL A 173 16.63 3.50 -11.24
N VAL A 174 17.29 4.26 -12.13
CA VAL A 174 18.68 4.01 -12.47
C VAL A 174 19.57 4.71 -11.45
N ILE A 175 20.47 3.97 -10.84
CA ILE A 175 21.51 4.55 -9.98
C ILE A 175 22.85 4.52 -10.71
N THR A 176 23.68 5.54 -10.47
CA THR A 176 24.98 5.70 -11.12
C THR A 176 26.01 6.23 -10.12
N PRO A 177 27.31 6.02 -10.38
CA PRO A 177 28.35 6.69 -9.61
C PRO A 177 28.17 8.21 -9.64
N ASN A 178 28.42 8.87 -8.52
CA ASN A 178 28.29 10.32 -8.40
C ASN A 178 29.49 11.05 -9.04
N THR A 179 29.62 10.95 -10.36
CA THR A 179 30.71 11.59 -11.14
C THR A 179 30.17 12.76 -11.97
N PRO A 180 31.00 13.71 -12.40
CA PRO A 180 30.60 14.82 -13.27
C PRO A 180 29.88 14.36 -14.54
N ARG A 181 30.30 13.21 -15.11
CA ARG A 181 29.68 12.61 -16.30
C ARG A 181 28.18 12.34 -16.09
N TYR A 182 27.79 11.71 -14.98
CA TYR A 182 26.39 11.35 -14.72
C TYR A 182 25.59 12.51 -14.10
N ARG A 183 26.27 13.40 -13.35
CA ARG A 183 25.60 14.61 -12.83
C ARG A 183 25.01 15.49 -13.93
N ALA A 184 25.62 15.51 -15.11
CA ALA A 184 25.10 16.26 -16.25
C ALA A 184 23.71 15.83 -16.67
N TYR A 185 23.28 14.61 -16.34
CA TYR A 185 21.96 14.06 -16.68
C TYR A 185 20.89 14.30 -15.61
N LEU A 186 21.23 14.86 -14.44
CA LEU A 186 20.23 15.09 -13.38
C LEU A 186 19.08 16.01 -13.80
N SER A 187 19.35 16.98 -14.68
CA SER A 187 18.36 17.92 -15.16
C SER A 187 17.71 17.50 -16.48
N THR A 188 18.37 16.72 -17.30
CA THR A 188 17.93 16.38 -18.67
C THR A 188 17.42 14.95 -18.81
N GLY A 189 17.66 14.11 -17.81
CA GLY A 189 17.47 12.68 -17.88
C GLY A 189 18.58 11.98 -18.68
N PHE A 190 18.80 10.71 -18.36
CA PHE A 190 19.77 9.88 -19.09
C PHE A 190 19.13 9.34 -20.38
N PRO A 191 19.76 9.50 -21.57
CA PRO A 191 19.21 8.97 -22.82
C PRO A 191 19.19 7.44 -22.81
N ILE A 192 18.00 6.86 -22.77
CA ILE A 192 17.80 5.42 -22.55
C ILE A 192 18.55 4.55 -23.55
N ARG A 193 18.68 4.99 -24.81
CA ARG A 193 19.43 4.26 -25.86
C ARG A 193 20.92 4.23 -25.63
N GLN A 194 21.47 5.07 -24.73
CA GLN A 194 22.89 5.04 -24.38
C GLN A 194 23.20 3.97 -23.33
N LEU A 195 22.18 3.37 -22.73
CA LEU A 195 22.38 2.30 -21.74
C LEU A 195 23.16 1.11 -22.30
N THR A 196 23.03 0.80 -23.58
CA THR A 196 23.82 -0.28 -24.24
C THR A 196 25.31 0.00 -24.30
N LYS A 197 25.74 1.24 -24.03
CA LYS A 197 27.15 1.66 -23.97
C LYS A 197 27.71 1.68 -22.56
N GLU A 198 26.87 1.44 -21.58
CA GLU A 198 27.24 1.42 -20.17
C GLU A 198 27.41 -0.02 -19.69
N THR A 199 28.18 -0.15 -18.63
CA THR A 199 28.34 -1.44 -17.95
C THR A 199 27.43 -1.49 -16.73
N PHE A 200 26.66 -2.58 -16.63
CA PHE A 200 25.64 -2.74 -15.60
C PHE A 200 26.05 -3.68 -14.48
N ILE A 201 25.56 -3.39 -13.30
CA ILE A 201 25.35 -4.37 -12.25
C ILE A 201 23.90 -4.83 -12.40
N ARG A 202 23.68 -6.14 -12.56
CA ARG A 202 22.35 -6.73 -12.76
C ARG A 202 21.97 -7.59 -11.58
N ARG A 203 20.67 -7.76 -11.43
CA ARG A 203 20.11 -8.81 -10.59
C ARG A 203 20.19 -10.17 -11.30
N GLU A 204 20.13 -11.22 -10.51
CA GLU A 204 20.09 -12.61 -10.96
C GLU A 204 18.92 -12.90 -11.89
N GLU A 205 19.01 -13.98 -12.64
CA GLU A 205 17.91 -14.51 -13.44
C GLU A 205 16.76 -14.94 -12.51
N GLY A 206 15.50 -14.65 -12.89
CA GLY A 206 14.33 -14.87 -12.04
C GLY A 206 13.96 -13.70 -11.13
N SER A 207 14.86 -12.72 -10.92
CA SER A 207 14.57 -11.52 -10.16
C SER A 207 13.46 -10.68 -10.83
N GLY A 208 12.42 -10.34 -10.08
CA GLY A 208 11.36 -9.45 -10.55
C GLY A 208 11.89 -8.08 -11.01
N THR A 209 12.85 -7.50 -10.28
CA THR A 209 13.52 -6.25 -10.67
C THR A 209 14.20 -6.37 -12.04
N ARG A 210 14.88 -7.48 -12.30
CA ARG A 210 15.51 -7.72 -13.61
C ARG A 210 14.46 -7.87 -14.71
N ILE A 211 13.44 -8.67 -14.48
CA ILE A 211 12.35 -8.91 -15.44
C ILE A 211 11.68 -7.59 -15.84
N GLU A 212 11.28 -6.78 -14.87
CA GLU A 212 10.64 -5.48 -15.12
C GLU A 212 11.58 -4.51 -15.85
N THR A 213 12.86 -4.45 -15.42
CA THR A 213 13.85 -3.61 -16.10
C THR A 213 14.03 -4.02 -17.56
N GLU A 214 14.20 -5.31 -17.83
CA GLU A 214 14.41 -5.80 -19.19
C GLU A 214 13.17 -5.62 -20.07
N ASN A 215 11.96 -5.82 -19.53
CA ASN A 215 10.71 -5.58 -20.24
C ASN A 215 10.58 -4.10 -20.62
N PHE A 216 10.78 -3.20 -19.66
CA PHE A 216 10.74 -1.77 -19.93
C PHE A 216 11.78 -1.34 -20.98
N LEU A 217 13.00 -1.85 -20.90
CA LEU A 217 14.05 -1.53 -21.87
C LEU A 217 13.69 -2.04 -23.28
N ARG A 218 13.13 -3.23 -23.41
CA ARG A 218 12.63 -3.78 -24.69
C ARG A 218 11.50 -2.93 -25.27
N GLU A 219 10.54 -2.52 -24.45
CA GLU A 219 9.45 -1.61 -24.86
C GLU A 219 9.98 -0.26 -25.37
N MET A 220 11.06 0.24 -24.76
CA MET A 220 11.72 1.47 -25.20
C MET A 220 12.67 1.26 -26.41
N GLY A 221 12.70 0.06 -26.99
CA GLY A 221 13.50 -0.27 -28.15
C GLY A 221 14.99 -0.43 -27.88
N VAL A 222 15.36 -0.76 -26.64
CA VAL A 222 16.72 -1.09 -26.22
C VAL A 222 16.95 -2.59 -26.35
N ASP A 223 18.00 -2.99 -27.06
CA ASP A 223 18.43 -4.37 -27.15
C ASP A 223 19.17 -4.78 -25.86
N VAL A 224 18.46 -5.48 -24.99
CA VAL A 224 18.99 -5.86 -23.67
C VAL A 224 20.16 -6.85 -23.74
N ASP A 225 20.26 -7.60 -24.85
CA ASP A 225 21.34 -8.57 -25.04
C ASP A 225 22.69 -7.88 -25.37
N LYS A 226 22.63 -6.62 -25.80
CA LYS A 226 23.81 -5.77 -26.03
C LYS A 226 24.33 -5.07 -24.79
N ILE A 227 23.61 -5.16 -23.66
CA ILE A 227 24.04 -4.53 -22.41
C ILE A 227 25.14 -5.36 -21.76
N THR A 228 26.30 -4.76 -21.56
CA THR A 228 27.42 -5.39 -20.87
C THR A 228 27.14 -5.48 -19.37
N THR A 229 27.18 -6.69 -18.81
CA THR A 229 27.04 -6.94 -17.38
C THR A 229 28.42 -7.16 -16.74
N ALA A 230 28.78 -6.33 -15.76
CA ALA A 230 30.03 -6.50 -15.02
C ALA A 230 29.86 -7.49 -13.87
N VAL A 231 28.73 -7.39 -13.16
CA VAL A 231 28.43 -8.19 -11.97
C VAL A 231 26.97 -8.56 -11.95
N GLU A 232 26.69 -9.78 -11.56
CA GLU A 232 25.34 -10.24 -11.21
C GLU A 232 25.24 -10.38 -9.69
N VAL A 233 24.18 -9.83 -9.09
CA VAL A 233 23.98 -9.84 -7.63
C VAL A 233 22.60 -10.39 -7.28
N ARG A 234 22.50 -10.98 -6.08
CA ARG A 234 21.26 -11.63 -5.62
C ARG A 234 20.43 -10.80 -4.63
N SER A 235 20.87 -9.60 -4.30
CA SER A 235 20.12 -8.70 -3.42
C SER A 235 20.10 -7.28 -3.95
N THR A 236 19.05 -6.55 -3.63
CA THR A 236 18.90 -5.15 -4.04
C THR A 236 19.91 -4.25 -3.32
N GLU A 237 20.26 -4.58 -2.07
CA GLU A 237 21.27 -3.85 -1.30
C GLU A 237 22.69 -4.04 -1.85
N SER A 238 22.91 -5.07 -2.66
CA SER A 238 24.21 -5.34 -3.27
C SER A 238 24.46 -4.56 -4.56
N ILE A 239 23.43 -3.91 -5.11
CA ILE A 239 23.53 -3.00 -6.25
C ILE A 239 24.09 -1.65 -5.81
#